data_da2855d01b6a50a9e10c258d8cfc74a7
#
_entry.id   da2855d01b6a50a9e10c258d8cfc74a7
#
_cell.length_a   1.000
_cell.length_b   1.000
_cell.length_c   1.000
_cell.angle_alpha   90.00
_cell.angle_beta   90.00
_cell.angle_gamma   90.00
#
_symmetry.space_group_name_H-M   'P 1'
#
loop_
_entity.id
_entity.type
_entity.pdbx_description
1 polymer ?
#
loop_
_entity_poly.entity_id
_entity_poly.type
_entity_poly.pdbx_seq_one_letter_code
_entity_poly.pdbx_strand_id
1 'polypeptide(L)'
;VHRSVDDAPYGGGPGMVMRAPVWGEALDEICSADTLLVVPSPAGRLFTQKVAQRWSAEKHLVFACGRYEGIDERVFGWAEELFEVRLVSLGDYVLNGGEVAALAMIEAVGRLVPGVVGNPASLVEESHEDGLLEYPVYTKPADWRGRAVPPVLLSGDHGKVAAWRRAQQEERTRERRPDLWAAYDSED
;
A
#
# COMPACT_ATOMS: atom_id res chain seq x y z
N VAL A 1 -3.43 -12.41 38.40
CA VAL A 1 -2.31 -12.54 37.46
C VAL A 1 -2.45 -11.41 36.45
N HIS A 2 -1.49 -10.50 36.39
CA HIS A 2 -1.45 -9.44 35.40
C HIS A 2 -1.24 -10.06 34.01
N ARG A 3 -2.18 -9.84 33.08
CA ARG A 3 -2.06 -10.24 31.68
C ARG A 3 -1.29 -9.14 30.92
N SER A 4 0.03 -9.01 31.20
CA SER A 4 0.88 -8.04 30.53
C SER A 4 1.23 -8.54 29.13
N VAL A 5 1.07 -7.67 28.11
CA VAL A 5 1.42 -7.95 26.69
C VAL A 5 2.78 -7.37 26.31
N ASP A 6 3.38 -6.57 27.20
CA ASP A 6 4.62 -5.81 27.02
C ASP A 6 5.50 -5.87 28.25
N ASP A 7 6.78 -5.53 28.10
CA ASP A 7 7.77 -5.47 29.19
C ASP A 7 8.91 -4.52 28.79
N ALA A 8 9.76 -4.16 29.76
CA ALA A 8 10.92 -3.32 29.52
C ALA A 8 11.92 -3.99 28.54
N PRO A 9 12.57 -3.22 27.65
CA PRO A 9 13.53 -3.78 26.72
C PRO A 9 14.79 -4.29 27.44
N TYR A 10 15.33 -5.43 26.99
CA TYR A 10 16.66 -5.85 27.40
C TYR A 10 17.70 -4.83 26.91
N GLY A 11 18.69 -4.58 27.74
CA GLY A 11 19.70 -3.54 27.49
C GLY A 11 19.31 -2.15 28.01
N GLY A 12 18.09 -2.01 28.51
CA GLY A 12 17.55 -0.74 29.00
C GLY A 12 17.09 0.19 27.87
N GLY A 13 16.68 1.39 28.26
CA GLY A 13 16.14 2.38 27.31
C GLY A 13 14.71 2.78 27.66
N PRO A 14 14.16 3.82 27.00
CA PRO A 14 12.78 4.24 27.19
C PRO A 14 11.82 3.28 26.47
N GLY A 15 10.56 3.29 26.90
CA GLY A 15 9.47 2.56 26.27
C GLY A 15 9.36 1.11 26.70
N MET A 16 8.53 0.37 25.98
CA MET A 16 8.17 -1.02 26.25
C MET A 16 8.25 -1.81 24.94
N VAL A 17 8.47 -3.12 25.03
CA VAL A 17 8.49 -4.03 23.88
C VAL A 17 7.40 -5.07 24.05
N MET A 18 6.66 -5.37 22.97
CA MET A 18 5.61 -6.39 22.96
C MET A 18 6.23 -7.78 23.05
N ARG A 19 5.71 -8.59 23.96
CA ARG A 19 6.32 -9.85 24.40
C ARG A 19 6.14 -10.98 23.38
N ALA A 20 7.22 -11.71 23.10
CA ALA A 20 7.22 -12.83 22.18
C ALA A 20 6.21 -13.95 22.51
N PRO A 21 6.04 -14.39 23.79
CA PRO A 21 5.06 -15.46 24.10
C PRO A 21 3.63 -15.09 23.72
N VAL A 22 3.24 -13.82 23.90
CA VAL A 22 1.88 -13.36 23.56
C VAL A 22 1.66 -13.34 22.06
N TRP A 23 2.65 -12.88 21.30
CA TRP A 23 2.58 -12.90 19.85
C TRP A 23 2.63 -14.31 19.27
N GLY A 24 3.48 -15.19 19.83
CA GLY A 24 3.57 -16.58 19.42
C GLY A 24 2.23 -17.30 19.58
N GLU A 25 1.60 -17.22 20.76
CA GLU A 25 0.27 -17.80 21.00
C GLU A 25 -0.80 -17.28 20.03
N ALA A 26 -0.81 -15.95 19.75
CA ALA A 26 -1.77 -15.37 18.82
C ALA A 26 -1.54 -15.82 17.37
N LEU A 27 -0.29 -15.89 16.94
CA LEU A 27 0.05 -16.32 15.58
C LEU A 27 -0.16 -17.81 15.38
N ASP A 28 0.10 -18.64 16.38
CA ASP A 28 -0.23 -20.09 16.36
C ASP A 28 -1.74 -20.33 16.17
N GLU A 29 -2.58 -19.47 16.74
CA GLU A 29 -4.05 -19.59 16.59
C GLU A 29 -4.56 -19.11 15.23
N ILE A 30 -3.95 -18.05 14.66
CA ILE A 30 -4.49 -17.34 13.49
C ILE A 30 -3.83 -17.80 12.18
N CYS A 31 -2.51 -18.07 12.19
CA CYS A 31 -1.74 -18.36 10.99
C CYS A 31 -1.74 -19.84 10.59
N SER A 32 -1.50 -20.08 9.31
CA SER A 32 -1.33 -21.39 8.71
C SER A 32 -0.21 -21.34 7.67
N ALA A 33 0.14 -22.48 7.07
CA ALA A 33 1.16 -22.54 6.02
C ALA A 33 0.84 -21.68 4.78
N ASP A 34 -0.43 -21.36 4.55
CA ASP A 34 -0.90 -20.48 3.45
C ASP A 34 -0.94 -19.00 3.86
N THR A 35 -0.44 -18.62 5.04
CA THR A 35 -0.48 -17.24 5.55
C THR A 35 0.69 -16.43 5.04
N LEU A 36 0.41 -15.23 4.53
CA LEU A 36 1.38 -14.15 4.40
C LEU A 36 1.23 -13.22 5.62
N LEU A 37 2.22 -13.26 6.52
CA LEU A 37 2.29 -12.38 7.68
C LEU A 37 2.97 -11.07 7.29
N VAL A 38 2.22 -9.98 7.32
CA VAL A 38 2.69 -8.63 7.03
C VAL A 38 2.93 -7.88 8.33
N VAL A 39 4.14 -7.37 8.49
CA VAL A 39 4.55 -6.58 9.65
C VAL A 39 4.83 -5.14 9.19
N PRO A 40 3.94 -4.19 9.48
CA PRO A 40 4.23 -2.78 9.23
C PRO A 40 5.45 -2.32 10.04
N SER A 41 6.50 -1.90 9.34
CA SER A 41 7.77 -1.51 9.98
C SER A 41 8.50 -0.45 9.15
N PRO A 42 9.10 0.59 9.78
CA PRO A 42 9.97 1.53 9.07
C PRO A 42 11.19 0.89 8.41
N ALA A 43 11.64 -0.27 8.92
CA ALA A 43 12.75 -1.04 8.37
C ALA A 43 12.34 -1.96 7.21
N GLY A 44 11.04 -2.02 6.87
CA GLY A 44 10.50 -2.87 5.82
C GLY A 44 10.75 -2.35 4.41
N ARG A 45 10.51 -3.21 3.42
CA ARG A 45 10.50 -2.81 2.01
C ARG A 45 9.29 -1.92 1.72
N LEU A 46 9.46 -0.98 0.80
CA LEU A 46 8.38 -0.06 0.43
C LEU A 46 7.18 -0.80 -0.17
N PHE A 47 5.99 -0.52 0.36
CA PHE A 47 4.73 -0.96 -0.22
C PHE A 47 4.43 -0.18 -1.51
N THR A 48 4.12 -0.89 -2.58
CA THR A 48 3.85 -0.32 -3.90
C THR A 48 2.59 -0.94 -4.51
N GLN A 49 2.06 -0.35 -5.58
CA GLN A 49 0.92 -0.90 -6.33
C GLN A 49 1.22 -2.34 -6.80
N LYS A 50 2.44 -2.60 -7.30
CA LYS A 50 2.87 -3.96 -7.70
C LYS A 50 2.85 -4.97 -6.53
N VAL A 51 3.09 -4.52 -5.31
CA VAL A 51 2.97 -5.37 -4.11
C VAL A 51 1.49 -5.63 -3.81
N ALA A 52 0.66 -4.59 -3.85
CA ALA A 52 -0.78 -4.73 -3.64
C ALA A 52 -1.43 -5.71 -4.64
N GLN A 53 -1.06 -5.62 -5.92
CA GLN A 53 -1.51 -6.54 -6.98
C GLN A 53 -1.14 -8.00 -6.67
N ARG A 54 0.10 -8.27 -6.25
CA ARG A 54 0.50 -9.63 -5.85
C ARG A 54 -0.30 -10.13 -4.65
N TRP A 55 -0.47 -9.29 -3.64
CA TRP A 55 -1.17 -9.67 -2.42
C TRP A 55 -2.68 -9.82 -2.59
N SER A 56 -3.28 -9.23 -3.62
CA SER A 56 -4.70 -9.45 -3.92
C SER A 56 -5.03 -10.88 -4.35
N ALA A 57 -4.02 -11.68 -4.69
CA ALA A 57 -4.15 -13.11 -5.01
C ALA A 57 -3.86 -14.03 -3.82
N GLU A 58 -3.38 -13.49 -2.69
CA GLU A 58 -3.08 -14.30 -1.51
C GLU A 58 -4.35 -14.82 -0.84
N LYS A 59 -4.29 -16.04 -0.34
CA LYS A 59 -5.43 -16.69 0.31
C LYS A 59 -5.70 -16.14 1.70
N HIS A 60 -4.63 -15.79 2.43
CA HIS A 60 -4.73 -15.38 3.82
C HIS A 60 -3.64 -14.34 4.14
N LEU A 61 -4.06 -13.10 4.41
CA LEU A 61 -3.20 -12.00 4.85
C LEU A 61 -3.44 -11.74 6.34
N VAL A 62 -2.38 -11.76 7.12
CA VAL A 62 -2.39 -11.40 8.54
C VAL A 62 -1.49 -10.19 8.76
N PHE A 63 -1.98 -9.16 9.45
CA PHE A 63 -1.21 -7.95 9.75
C PHE A 63 -0.84 -7.91 11.23
N ALA A 64 0.46 -8.03 11.52
CA ALA A 64 0.99 -7.90 12.88
C ALA A 64 1.28 -6.42 13.20
N CYS A 65 0.32 -5.76 13.83
CA CYS A 65 0.39 -4.33 14.14
C CYS A 65 1.10 -4.11 15.49
N GLY A 66 2.39 -3.82 15.46
CA GLY A 66 3.17 -3.49 16.66
C GLY A 66 2.80 -2.15 17.25
N ARG A 67 3.01 -2.03 18.57
CA ARG A 67 2.88 -0.81 19.37
C ARG A 67 4.16 -0.58 20.18
N TYR A 68 4.26 0.57 20.83
CA TYR A 68 5.41 0.97 21.66
C TYR A 68 6.71 0.98 20.85
N GLU A 69 7.78 0.35 21.37
CA GLU A 69 9.08 0.23 20.67
C GLU A 69 9.11 -0.95 19.68
N GLY A 70 7.98 -1.66 19.52
CA GLY A 70 7.83 -2.75 18.58
C GLY A 70 7.55 -4.11 19.21
N ILE A 71 7.65 -5.13 18.40
CA ILE A 71 7.48 -6.55 18.76
C ILE A 71 8.85 -7.14 18.98
N ASP A 72 8.99 -8.02 19.97
CA ASP A 72 10.23 -8.77 20.24
C ASP A 72 10.71 -9.45 18.94
N GLU A 73 11.93 -9.17 18.52
CA GLU A 73 12.52 -9.60 17.24
C GLU A 73 12.50 -11.11 17.03
N ARG A 74 12.53 -11.89 18.10
CA ARG A 74 12.49 -13.36 18.05
C ARG A 74 11.19 -13.90 17.45
N VAL A 75 10.11 -13.12 17.49
CA VAL A 75 8.82 -13.49 16.87
C VAL A 75 8.98 -13.65 15.35
N PHE A 76 9.72 -12.76 14.72
CA PHE A 76 9.88 -12.79 13.26
C PHE A 76 10.74 -13.97 12.81
N GLY A 77 11.88 -14.20 13.44
CA GLY A 77 12.73 -15.35 13.13
C GLY A 77 12.02 -16.69 13.33
N TRP A 78 11.22 -16.83 14.39
CA TRP A 78 10.39 -18.01 14.60
C TRP A 78 9.28 -18.13 13.55
N ALA A 79 8.59 -17.03 13.22
CA ALA A 79 7.51 -17.04 12.26
C ALA A 79 7.98 -17.41 10.83
N GLU A 80 9.17 -16.97 10.44
CA GLU A 80 9.78 -17.27 9.14
C GLU A 80 10.04 -18.78 8.92
N GLU A 81 10.14 -19.57 9.98
CA GLU A 81 10.27 -21.02 9.91
C GLU A 81 8.93 -21.70 9.55
N LEU A 82 7.79 -21.03 9.74
CA LEU A 82 6.45 -21.61 9.65
C LEU A 82 5.63 -21.08 8.47
N PHE A 83 5.78 -19.80 8.12
CA PHE A 83 5.01 -19.13 7.07
C PHE A 83 5.79 -17.95 6.46
N GLU A 84 5.25 -17.39 5.37
CA GLU A 84 5.88 -16.25 4.73
C GLU A 84 5.72 -14.98 5.58
N VAL A 85 6.83 -14.31 5.91
CA VAL A 85 6.85 -13.05 6.67
C VAL A 85 7.37 -11.92 5.80
N ARG A 86 6.73 -10.76 5.85
CA ARG A 86 7.16 -9.54 5.14
C ARG A 86 7.10 -8.33 6.06
N LEU A 87 8.26 -7.71 6.29
CA LEU A 87 8.36 -6.38 6.87
C LEU A 87 8.13 -5.35 5.76
N VAL A 88 7.20 -4.41 5.98
CA VAL A 88 6.76 -3.48 4.95
C VAL A 88 6.60 -2.07 5.48
N SER A 89 7.18 -1.11 4.76
CA SER A 89 7.07 0.32 5.03
C SER A 89 6.10 1.01 4.07
N LEU A 90 5.36 2.01 4.56
CA LEU A 90 4.59 2.92 3.70
C LEU A 90 5.41 4.13 3.21
N GLY A 91 6.59 4.37 3.79
CA GLY A 91 7.43 5.52 3.48
C GLY A 91 8.36 5.88 4.64
N ASP A 92 9.19 6.89 4.42
CA ASP A 92 10.23 7.32 5.36
C ASP A 92 9.66 8.24 6.46
N TYR A 93 8.76 7.69 7.26
CA TYR A 93 8.17 8.34 8.44
C TYR A 93 7.73 7.29 9.46
N VAL A 94 7.51 7.72 10.70
CA VAL A 94 7.15 6.84 11.81
C VAL A 94 5.71 7.08 12.23
N LEU A 95 4.96 5.99 12.45
CA LEU A 95 3.61 5.98 13.02
C LEU A 95 3.65 5.45 14.46
N ASN A 96 2.65 5.80 15.27
CA ASN A 96 2.55 5.31 16.65
C ASN A 96 2.24 3.81 16.79
N GLY A 97 1.87 3.16 15.69
CA GLY A 97 1.57 1.73 15.62
C GLY A 97 1.30 1.29 14.20
N GLY A 98 1.20 -0.02 13.99
CA GLY A 98 1.05 -0.61 12.66
C GLY A 98 -0.34 -0.50 12.04
N GLU A 99 -1.37 -0.15 12.80
CA GLU A 99 -2.78 -0.27 12.39
C GLU A 99 -3.14 0.66 11.23
N VAL A 100 -2.65 1.90 11.22
CA VAL A 100 -2.90 2.85 10.12
C VAL A 100 -2.24 2.36 8.84
N ALA A 101 -1.03 1.82 8.95
CA ALA A 101 -0.34 1.21 7.81
C ALA A 101 -1.08 -0.02 7.29
N ALA A 102 -1.55 -0.90 8.19
CA ALA A 102 -2.37 -2.06 7.82
C ALA A 102 -3.66 -1.64 7.11
N LEU A 103 -4.37 -0.62 7.60
CA LEU A 103 -5.58 -0.10 6.94
C LEU A 103 -5.31 0.40 5.53
N ALA A 104 -4.20 1.13 5.31
CA ALA A 104 -3.81 1.60 3.98
C ALA A 104 -3.49 0.44 3.03
N MET A 105 -2.79 -0.59 3.52
CA MET A 105 -2.47 -1.79 2.74
C MET A 105 -3.72 -2.61 2.43
N ILE A 106 -4.63 -2.80 3.40
CA ILE A 106 -5.91 -3.51 3.22
C ILE A 106 -6.77 -2.81 2.16
N GLU A 107 -6.88 -1.48 2.21
CA GLU A 107 -7.62 -0.71 1.21
C GLU A 107 -7.02 -0.89 -0.19
N ALA A 108 -5.69 -0.74 -0.32
CA ALA A 108 -5.01 -0.87 -1.60
C ALA A 108 -5.10 -2.29 -2.19
N VAL A 109 -5.02 -3.33 -1.36
CA VAL A 109 -5.13 -4.73 -1.77
C VAL A 109 -6.59 -5.10 -2.03
N GLY A 110 -7.49 -4.73 -1.11
CA GLY A 110 -8.90 -5.13 -1.14
C GLY A 110 -9.62 -4.65 -2.39
N ARG A 111 -9.34 -3.43 -2.86
CA ARG A 111 -9.93 -2.90 -4.09
C ARG A 111 -9.51 -3.66 -5.37
N LEU A 112 -8.40 -4.41 -5.33
CA LEU A 112 -7.89 -5.24 -6.44
C LEU A 112 -8.47 -6.65 -6.43
N VAL A 113 -9.14 -7.06 -5.35
CA VAL A 113 -9.82 -8.36 -5.29
C VAL A 113 -11.04 -8.35 -6.23
N PRO A 114 -11.19 -9.37 -7.10
CA PRO A 114 -12.31 -9.41 -8.05
C PRO A 114 -13.67 -9.27 -7.37
N GLY A 115 -14.51 -8.38 -7.88
CA GLY A 115 -15.87 -8.13 -7.38
C GLY A 115 -15.98 -7.11 -6.24
N VAL A 116 -14.89 -6.58 -5.72
CA VAL A 116 -14.90 -5.53 -4.69
C VAL A 116 -15.20 -4.17 -5.33
N VAL A 117 -14.56 -3.84 -6.45
CA VAL A 117 -14.84 -2.61 -7.21
C VAL A 117 -15.92 -2.88 -8.24
N GLY A 118 -16.92 -2.01 -8.30
CA GLY A 118 -18.09 -2.20 -9.18
C GLY A 118 -17.79 -2.13 -10.68
N ASN A 119 -16.74 -1.41 -11.09
CA ASN A 119 -16.26 -1.34 -12.48
C ASN A 119 -14.77 -1.66 -12.56
N PRO A 120 -14.37 -2.88 -12.94
CA PRO A 120 -12.97 -3.25 -13.09
C PRO A 120 -12.17 -2.39 -14.08
N ALA A 121 -12.83 -1.79 -15.09
CA ALA A 121 -12.17 -0.91 -16.04
C ALA A 121 -11.62 0.37 -15.39
N SER A 122 -12.15 0.76 -14.23
CA SER A 122 -11.63 1.91 -13.48
C SER A 122 -10.21 1.67 -12.94
N LEU A 123 -9.83 0.41 -12.70
CA LEU A 123 -8.52 0.04 -12.16
C LEU A 123 -7.41 0.14 -13.22
N VAL A 124 -7.76 0.03 -14.50
CA VAL A 124 -6.79 -0.02 -15.61
C VAL A 124 -6.18 1.35 -15.92
N GLU A 125 -6.94 2.43 -15.70
CA GLU A 125 -6.51 3.81 -16.02
C GLU A 125 -5.95 4.57 -14.80
N GLU A 126 -5.72 3.88 -13.68
CA GLU A 126 -5.28 4.53 -12.44
C GLU A 126 -3.77 4.79 -12.40
N SER A 127 -3.38 5.70 -11.50
CA SER A 127 -1.96 5.99 -11.23
C SER A 127 -1.20 4.74 -10.82
N HIS A 128 0.03 4.60 -11.33
CA HIS A 128 0.97 3.51 -11.04
C HIS A 128 0.68 2.14 -11.70
N GLU A 129 -0.38 2.00 -12.51
CA GLU A 129 -0.64 0.75 -13.23
C GLU A 129 0.37 0.52 -14.37
N ASP A 130 0.65 1.57 -15.16
CA ASP A 130 1.60 1.57 -16.27
C ASP A 130 2.86 2.42 -16.00
N GLY A 131 3.14 2.74 -14.74
CA GLY A 131 4.28 3.57 -14.33
C GLY A 131 4.03 5.07 -14.37
N LEU A 132 2.89 5.53 -14.89
CA LEU A 132 2.52 6.93 -14.98
C LEU A 132 1.50 7.34 -13.91
N LEU A 133 1.38 8.65 -13.69
CA LEU A 133 0.27 9.24 -12.95
C LEU A 133 -0.97 9.34 -13.83
N GLU A 134 -2.14 9.27 -13.21
CA GLU A 134 -3.42 9.47 -13.86
C GLU A 134 -3.55 10.89 -14.46
N TYR A 135 -4.25 10.98 -15.61
CA TYR A 135 -4.61 12.26 -16.24
C TYR A 135 -5.65 13.02 -15.40
N PRO A 136 -5.79 14.37 -15.60
CA PRO A 136 -6.77 15.16 -14.86
C PRO A 136 -8.20 14.82 -15.30
N VAL A 137 -9.09 14.63 -14.32
CA VAL A 137 -10.50 14.30 -14.55
C VAL A 137 -11.39 15.54 -14.38
N TYR A 138 -12.47 15.63 -15.14
CA TYR A 138 -13.42 16.72 -15.15
C TYR A 138 -14.84 16.20 -15.16
N THR A 139 -15.76 16.96 -14.54
CA THR A 139 -17.19 16.68 -14.54
C THR A 139 -17.99 17.97 -14.71
N LYS A 140 -19.30 17.88 -14.72
CA LYS A 140 -20.23 19.02 -14.83
C LYS A 140 -20.12 19.98 -13.63
N PRO A 141 -20.30 21.28 -13.85
CA PRO A 141 -20.62 21.96 -15.12
C PRO A 141 -19.38 22.13 -16.03
N ALA A 142 -19.59 22.36 -17.34
CA ALA A 142 -18.49 22.54 -18.31
C ALA A 142 -17.67 23.82 -18.09
N ASP A 143 -18.23 24.82 -17.42
CA ASP A 143 -17.50 25.98 -16.88
C ASP A 143 -17.78 26.10 -15.38
N TRP A 144 -16.73 26.26 -14.61
CA TRP A 144 -16.82 26.52 -13.17
C TRP A 144 -15.92 27.70 -12.81
N ARG A 145 -16.53 28.84 -12.48
CA ARG A 145 -15.84 30.08 -12.09
C ARG A 145 -14.85 30.57 -13.15
N GLY A 146 -15.22 30.52 -14.43
CA GLY A 146 -14.39 30.92 -15.55
C GLY A 146 -13.29 29.91 -15.92
N ARG A 147 -13.37 28.69 -15.42
CA ARG A 147 -12.46 27.58 -15.72
C ARG A 147 -13.21 26.52 -16.51
N ALA A 148 -13.00 26.52 -17.82
CA ALA A 148 -13.65 25.59 -18.71
C ALA A 148 -12.99 24.21 -18.75
N VAL A 149 -13.80 23.18 -18.98
CA VAL A 149 -13.30 21.84 -19.31
C VAL A 149 -12.56 21.91 -20.64
N PRO A 150 -11.42 21.23 -20.81
CA PRO A 150 -10.70 21.17 -22.07
C PRO A 150 -11.60 20.79 -23.24
N PRO A 151 -11.64 21.56 -24.35
CA PRO A 151 -12.59 21.35 -25.44
C PRO A 151 -12.50 19.96 -26.08
N VAL A 152 -11.31 19.34 -26.08
CA VAL A 152 -11.10 17.97 -26.58
C VAL A 152 -11.98 16.94 -25.88
N LEU A 153 -12.23 17.11 -24.57
CA LEU A 153 -13.06 16.21 -23.77
C LEU A 153 -14.56 16.35 -24.09
N LEU A 154 -14.96 17.43 -24.75
CA LEU A 154 -16.32 17.71 -25.18
C LEU A 154 -16.55 17.38 -26.66
N SER A 155 -15.50 16.98 -27.40
CA SER A 155 -15.54 16.79 -28.85
C SER A 155 -16.29 15.52 -29.33
N GLY A 156 -16.43 14.50 -28.47
CA GLY A 156 -16.93 13.19 -28.86
C GLY A 156 -15.93 12.35 -29.68
N ASP A 157 -14.74 12.88 -29.99
CA ASP A 157 -13.67 12.18 -30.71
C ASP A 157 -12.82 11.35 -29.74
N HIS A 158 -13.16 10.06 -29.61
CA HIS A 158 -12.49 9.16 -28.66
C HIS A 158 -10.99 9.03 -28.90
N GLY A 159 -10.53 9.11 -30.17
CA GLY A 159 -9.10 9.04 -30.49
C GLY A 159 -8.34 10.25 -29.97
N LYS A 160 -8.89 11.47 -30.18
CA LYS A 160 -8.29 12.70 -29.66
C LYS A 160 -8.35 12.76 -28.15
N VAL A 161 -9.42 12.28 -27.53
CA VAL A 161 -9.54 12.19 -26.07
C VAL A 161 -8.47 11.25 -25.50
N ALA A 162 -8.27 10.07 -26.08
CA ALA A 162 -7.24 9.13 -25.64
C ALA A 162 -5.83 9.71 -25.76
N ALA A 163 -5.50 10.33 -26.92
CA ALA A 163 -4.20 10.98 -27.12
C ALA A 163 -3.95 12.14 -26.13
N TRP A 164 -4.98 12.93 -25.84
CA TRP A 164 -4.90 14.01 -24.85
C TRP A 164 -4.67 13.46 -23.45
N ARG A 165 -5.40 12.41 -23.03
CA ARG A 165 -5.22 11.75 -21.74
C ARG A 165 -3.79 11.27 -21.58
N ARG A 166 -3.25 10.58 -22.58
CA ARG A 166 -1.87 10.09 -22.56
C ARG A 166 -0.85 11.22 -22.42
N ALA A 167 -0.97 12.28 -23.19
CA ALA A 167 -0.10 13.44 -23.07
C ALA A 167 -0.16 14.08 -21.67
N GLN A 168 -1.35 14.11 -21.05
CA GLN A 168 -1.51 14.63 -19.68
C GLN A 168 -0.90 13.71 -18.61
N GLN A 169 -0.96 12.39 -18.78
CA GLN A 169 -0.28 11.44 -17.90
C GLN A 169 1.23 11.66 -17.92
N GLU A 170 1.83 11.73 -19.11
CA GLU A 170 3.26 11.93 -19.30
C GLU A 170 3.73 13.28 -18.74
N GLU A 171 3.04 14.38 -19.08
CA GLU A 171 3.36 15.72 -18.57
C GLU A 171 3.30 15.78 -17.04
N ARG A 172 2.20 15.30 -16.45
CA ARG A 172 2.03 15.28 -14.98
C ARG A 172 3.06 14.42 -14.28
N THR A 173 3.40 13.26 -14.85
CA THR A 173 4.41 12.38 -14.27
C THR A 173 5.77 13.04 -14.31
N ARG A 174 6.15 13.63 -15.45
CA ARG A 174 7.42 14.35 -15.60
C ARG A 174 7.56 15.50 -14.61
N GLU A 175 6.49 16.27 -14.41
CA GLU A 175 6.52 17.44 -13.53
C GLU A 175 6.44 17.09 -12.04
N ARG A 176 5.59 16.13 -11.66
CA ARG A 176 5.25 15.89 -10.26
C ARG A 176 5.99 14.71 -9.64
N ARG A 177 6.38 13.75 -10.46
CA ARG A 177 7.06 12.52 -10.06
C ARG A 177 8.20 12.20 -11.05
N PRO A 178 9.25 13.06 -11.07
CA PRO A 178 10.41 12.86 -11.96
C PRO A 178 11.12 11.51 -11.72
N ASP A 179 11.00 10.95 -10.53
CA ASP A 179 11.48 9.61 -10.19
C ASP A 179 10.73 8.50 -10.97
N LEU A 180 9.41 8.59 -11.07
CA LEU A 180 8.61 7.67 -11.88
C LEU A 180 8.83 7.88 -13.37
N TRP A 181 8.96 9.15 -13.79
CA TRP A 181 9.25 9.48 -15.19
C TRP A 181 10.59 8.88 -15.64
N ALA A 182 11.65 8.99 -14.83
CA ALA A 182 12.95 8.42 -15.15
C ALA A 182 12.91 6.88 -15.26
N ALA A 183 12.10 6.21 -14.42
CA ALA A 183 11.91 4.77 -14.51
C ALA A 183 11.14 4.38 -15.78
N TYR A 184 10.07 5.10 -16.11
CA TYR A 184 9.25 4.90 -17.30
C TYR A 184 10.04 5.09 -18.61
N ASP A 185 10.78 6.22 -18.73
CA ASP A 185 11.57 6.58 -19.90
C ASP A 185 12.76 5.62 -20.16
N SER A 186 13.18 4.86 -19.15
CA SER A 186 14.26 3.87 -19.26
C SER A 186 13.79 2.49 -19.73
N GLU A 187 12.47 2.22 -19.76
CA GLU A 187 11.88 0.96 -20.22
C GLU A 187 11.52 1.00 -21.74
N ASP A 188 11.51 2.20 -22.36
CA ASP A 188 11.34 2.41 -23.81
C ASP A 188 12.72 2.46 -24.52
#